data_3d511191eeeddbd123d4f1868295dae2
#
_entry.id   3d511191eeeddbd123d4f1868295dae2
#
_cell.length_a   1.000
_cell.length_b   1.000
_cell.length_c   1.000
_cell.angle_alpha   90.00
_cell.angle_beta   90.00
_cell.angle_gamma   90.00
#
_symmetry.space_group_name_H-M   'P 1'
#
loop_
_entity.id
_entity.type
_entity.pdbx_description
1 polymer ?
#
loop_
_entity_poly.entity_id
_entity_poly.type
_entity_poly.pdbx_seq_one_letter_code
_entity_poly.pdbx_strand_id
1 'polypeptide(L)'
;MSASGPTFQFAAAGDHSQDVNTNSTLSLLASSGVNFYLALGDLSYQGVGEEPTWCNIVESYVGPNFPFELVSGFHEDGTESSPKDGGLIDNFVNCLPDKMGSTGVYGKEYFFDYPSSSPLARIIMVSPDLNFTNGGYYSYTVGSAHYEWLSSAIDGARASGITWVIVGMHKPCISAGIYPMCIVGGDLMNLLIEKKVDLVLQAHDHNYQRSKQLTCAIVEQFSSGCVANDGSSGTYMKGSGAIFVVAGTFGQEFYPINYTSPNAPYFASLAGNNTLGMGHGFVKFTVSADEFKAQTDFSGTFSDSFRIVKPGALEAVTLFVEDNSLLVLLLIVPILTGITLVSIKHWRIRANTRKD
;
A
#
# COMPACT_ATOMS: atom_id res chain seq x y z
N MET A 1 16.64 -26.04 -14.12
CA MET A 1 16.42 -25.10 -13.01
C MET A 1 16.20 -23.74 -13.64
N SER A 2 14.99 -23.19 -13.57
CA SER A 2 14.74 -21.82 -14.01
C SER A 2 15.51 -20.89 -13.07
N ALA A 3 16.36 -20.02 -13.61
CA ALA A 3 17.01 -19.00 -12.80
C ALA A 3 15.90 -18.15 -12.16
N SER A 4 15.87 -18.09 -10.83
CA SER A 4 14.97 -17.16 -10.12
C SER A 4 15.32 -15.75 -10.61
N GLY A 5 14.32 -15.04 -11.14
CA GLY A 5 14.49 -13.63 -11.54
C GLY A 5 14.96 -12.74 -10.39
N PRO A 6 15.30 -11.48 -10.66
CA PRO A 6 15.74 -10.56 -9.61
C PRO A 6 14.71 -10.48 -8.48
N THR A 7 15.19 -10.49 -7.25
CA THR A 7 14.38 -10.31 -6.04
C THR A 7 14.99 -9.23 -5.18
N PHE A 8 14.14 -8.52 -4.42
CA PHE A 8 14.62 -7.57 -3.41
C PHE A 8 13.74 -7.64 -2.16
N GLN A 9 14.23 -7.07 -1.08
CA GLN A 9 13.49 -7.00 0.18
C GLN A 9 13.45 -5.57 0.68
N PHE A 10 12.33 -5.19 1.29
CA PHE A 10 12.21 -3.94 2.02
C PHE A 10 11.38 -4.16 3.28
N ALA A 11 11.38 -3.18 4.18
CA ALA A 11 10.53 -3.19 5.35
C ALA A 11 9.79 -1.86 5.48
N ALA A 12 8.67 -1.87 6.21
CA ALA A 12 7.88 -0.67 6.45
C ALA A 12 7.18 -0.73 7.81
N ALA A 13 7.16 0.38 8.51
CA ALA A 13 6.31 0.68 9.65
C ALA A 13 6.29 2.20 9.88
N GLY A 14 5.37 2.68 10.72
CA GLY A 14 5.32 4.06 11.20
C GLY A 14 5.26 4.12 12.73
N ASP A 15 5.05 5.32 13.26
CA ASP A 15 4.89 5.57 14.69
C ASP A 15 6.14 5.15 15.49
N HIS A 16 7.28 5.81 15.15
CA HIS A 16 8.59 5.36 15.60
C HIS A 16 8.90 5.73 17.05
N SER A 17 8.78 7.00 17.41
CA SER A 17 9.23 7.56 18.70
C SER A 17 10.76 7.59 18.90
N GLN A 18 11.19 7.89 20.14
CA GLN A 18 12.60 7.96 20.54
C GLN A 18 12.83 7.23 21.88
N ASP A 19 12.35 6.01 21.97
CA ASP A 19 12.37 5.21 23.19
C ASP A 19 13.10 3.87 23.04
N VAL A 20 13.02 3.03 24.05
CA VAL A 20 13.66 1.70 24.08
C VAL A 20 13.07 0.75 23.03
N ASN A 21 11.78 0.89 22.70
CA ASN A 21 11.13 0.04 21.69
C ASN A 21 11.65 0.38 20.30
N THR A 22 11.79 1.69 20.01
CA THR A 22 12.41 2.19 18.77
C THR A 22 13.83 1.67 18.62
N ASN A 23 14.64 1.76 19.67
CA ASN A 23 16.02 1.25 19.66
C ASN A 23 16.07 -0.26 19.38
N SER A 24 15.17 -1.02 19.99
CA SER A 24 15.06 -2.46 19.77
C SER A 24 14.64 -2.79 18.34
N THR A 25 13.68 -2.06 17.79
CA THR A 25 13.22 -2.23 16.41
C THR A 25 14.27 -1.81 15.38
N LEU A 26 15.02 -0.72 15.63
CA LEU A 26 16.17 -0.32 14.82
C LEU A 26 17.26 -1.40 14.78
N SER A 27 17.53 -2.03 15.93
CA SER A 27 18.48 -3.16 16.00
C SER A 27 18.00 -4.36 15.17
N LEU A 28 16.70 -4.67 15.23
CA LEU A 28 16.07 -5.70 14.41
C LEU A 28 16.18 -5.35 12.92
N LEU A 29 15.86 -4.09 12.54
CA LEU A 29 15.98 -3.60 11.17
C LEU A 29 17.41 -3.72 10.63
N ALA A 30 18.41 -3.32 11.42
CA ALA A 30 19.82 -3.40 11.05
C ALA A 30 20.28 -4.84 10.73
N SER A 31 19.67 -5.84 11.37
CA SER A 31 19.97 -7.26 11.15
C SER A 31 19.08 -7.93 10.12
N SER A 32 18.04 -7.25 9.61
CA SER A 32 17.00 -7.84 8.77
C SER A 32 17.44 -8.20 7.34
N GLY A 33 18.52 -7.54 6.84
CA GLY A 33 19.05 -7.74 5.49
C GLY A 33 18.17 -7.13 4.38
N VAL A 34 17.25 -6.21 4.68
CA VAL A 34 16.45 -5.51 3.68
C VAL A 34 17.28 -4.49 2.90
N ASN A 35 16.88 -4.21 1.66
CA ASN A 35 17.57 -3.27 0.80
C ASN A 35 17.29 -1.80 1.17
N PHE A 36 16.08 -1.53 1.67
CA PHE A 36 15.65 -0.22 2.15
C PHE A 36 14.49 -0.35 3.15
N TYR A 37 14.20 0.74 3.83
CA TYR A 37 13.08 0.85 4.77
C TYR A 37 12.20 2.04 4.42
N LEU A 38 10.88 1.90 4.58
CA LEU A 38 9.87 2.96 4.42
C LEU A 38 9.33 3.36 5.78
N ALA A 39 9.67 4.56 6.23
CA ALA A 39 9.12 5.17 7.42
C ALA A 39 7.78 5.84 7.09
N LEU A 40 6.70 5.28 7.62
CA LEU A 40 5.33 5.67 7.31
C LEU A 40 4.82 6.84 8.17
N GLY A 41 5.70 7.78 8.53
CA GLY A 41 5.37 8.97 9.30
C GLY A 41 5.36 8.77 10.81
N ASP A 42 5.13 9.86 11.51
CA ASP A 42 5.22 10.00 12.96
C ASP A 42 6.56 9.46 13.47
N LEU A 43 7.62 10.27 13.23
CA LEU A 43 9.01 9.84 13.34
C LEU A 43 9.53 9.89 14.78
N SER A 44 9.77 11.09 15.32
CA SER A 44 10.49 11.22 16.59
C SER A 44 9.60 11.46 17.80
N TYR A 45 8.44 12.08 17.64
CA TYR A 45 7.59 12.62 18.72
C TYR A 45 8.35 13.59 19.65
N GLN A 46 9.42 14.22 19.12
CA GLN A 46 10.20 15.24 19.81
C GLN A 46 9.98 16.60 19.16
N GLY A 47 10.28 17.68 19.91
CA GLY A 47 10.06 19.03 19.42
C GLY A 47 10.96 19.44 18.25
N VAL A 48 10.58 20.53 17.58
CA VAL A 48 11.36 21.15 16.51
C VAL A 48 12.78 21.45 17.00
N GLY A 49 13.79 21.00 16.25
CA GLY A 49 15.20 21.12 16.56
C GLY A 49 15.84 19.83 17.11
N GLU A 50 15.02 18.82 17.46
CA GLU A 50 15.49 17.51 17.90
C GLU A 50 15.62 16.49 16.76
N GLU A 51 15.24 16.84 15.55
CA GLU A 51 15.29 15.95 14.38
C GLU A 51 16.70 15.40 14.12
N PRO A 52 17.81 16.21 14.23
CA PRO A 52 19.15 15.65 14.06
C PRO A 52 19.52 14.60 15.13
N THR A 53 19.00 14.73 16.36
CA THR A 53 19.23 13.76 17.42
C THR A 53 18.60 12.41 17.03
N TRP A 54 17.36 12.42 16.56
CA TRP A 54 16.68 11.21 16.09
C TRP A 54 17.35 10.60 14.85
N CYS A 55 17.71 11.42 13.86
CA CYS A 55 18.44 10.97 12.67
C CYS A 55 19.77 10.27 13.05
N ASN A 56 20.51 10.84 13.98
CA ASN A 56 21.76 10.24 14.48
C ASN A 56 21.52 8.88 15.16
N ILE A 57 20.40 8.73 15.89
CA ILE A 57 20.01 7.45 16.46
C ILE A 57 19.76 6.44 15.33
N VAL A 58 18.94 6.78 14.35
CA VAL A 58 18.67 5.91 13.20
C VAL A 58 19.96 5.49 12.52
N GLU A 59 20.82 6.44 12.14
CA GLU A 59 22.08 6.16 11.46
C GLU A 59 23.05 5.33 12.30
N SER A 60 23.02 5.45 13.63
CA SER A 60 23.86 4.66 14.51
C SER A 60 23.54 3.16 14.47
N TYR A 61 22.31 2.78 14.14
CA TYR A 61 21.89 1.39 14.01
C TYR A 61 22.02 0.87 12.57
N VAL A 62 21.48 1.59 11.60
CA VAL A 62 21.38 1.09 10.21
C VAL A 62 22.55 1.57 9.34
N GLY A 63 23.32 2.53 9.81
CA GLY A 63 24.43 3.15 9.08
C GLY A 63 23.99 4.31 8.18
N PRO A 64 24.91 5.28 7.92
CA PRO A 64 24.59 6.53 7.21
C PRO A 64 24.27 6.32 5.72
N ASN A 65 24.58 5.17 5.16
CA ASN A 65 24.30 4.86 3.74
C ASN A 65 23.06 3.99 3.53
N PHE A 66 22.41 3.53 4.60
CA PHE A 66 21.21 2.72 4.47
C PHE A 66 20.06 3.59 3.97
N PRO A 67 19.30 3.16 2.94
CA PRO A 67 18.13 3.89 2.46
C PRO A 67 16.98 3.77 3.48
N PHE A 68 16.82 4.81 4.29
CA PHE A 68 15.74 4.97 5.26
C PHE A 68 14.83 6.08 4.74
N GLU A 69 13.83 5.71 3.95
CA GLU A 69 13.02 6.62 3.16
C GLU A 69 11.81 7.11 3.95
N LEU A 70 11.61 8.42 3.98
CA LEU A 70 10.66 9.08 4.86
C LEU A 70 9.39 9.53 4.15
N VAL A 71 8.24 9.42 4.80
CA VAL A 71 7.06 10.24 4.51
C VAL A 71 6.57 10.89 5.81
N SER A 72 6.01 12.09 5.72
CA SER A 72 5.48 12.80 6.89
C SER A 72 4.28 12.08 7.48
N GLY A 73 4.25 12.01 8.80
CA GLY A 73 3.05 11.80 9.56
C GLY A 73 2.42 13.11 10.04
N PHE A 74 1.47 12.99 10.93
CA PHE A 74 0.75 14.13 11.48
C PHE A 74 1.64 14.99 12.39
N HIS A 75 2.58 14.35 13.09
CA HIS A 75 3.49 15.03 14.01
C HIS A 75 4.58 15.86 13.31
N GLU A 76 4.87 15.65 12.02
CA GLU A 76 5.91 16.38 11.29
C GLU A 76 5.38 17.41 10.30
N ASP A 77 4.07 17.68 10.23
CA ASP A 77 3.49 18.63 9.28
C ASP A 77 3.72 20.11 9.68
N GLY A 78 4.04 20.35 10.95
CA GLY A 78 4.35 21.67 11.49
C GLY A 78 3.12 22.48 11.87
N THR A 79 1.94 21.89 11.89
CA THR A 79 0.68 22.61 12.21
C THR A 79 0.20 22.39 13.63
N GLU A 80 0.76 21.45 14.37
CA GLU A 80 0.44 21.26 15.77
C GLU A 80 0.91 22.41 16.64
N SER A 81 0.04 22.88 17.52
CA SER A 81 0.25 24.06 18.35
C SER A 81 1.24 23.85 19.50
N SER A 82 1.75 22.64 19.70
CA SER A 82 2.70 22.31 20.76
C SER A 82 4.12 22.19 20.21
N PRO A 83 5.10 22.93 20.76
CA PRO A 83 6.50 22.82 20.35
C PRO A 83 7.17 21.47 20.66
N LYS A 84 6.40 20.47 21.15
CA LYS A 84 6.88 19.15 21.52
C LYS A 84 6.36 18.03 20.61
N ASP A 85 5.67 18.36 19.54
CA ASP A 85 4.93 17.38 18.74
C ASP A 85 5.63 17.07 17.41
N GLY A 86 6.68 16.29 17.44
CA GLY A 86 7.20 15.54 16.31
C GLY A 86 8.25 16.20 15.42
N GLY A 87 8.43 17.50 15.46
CA GLY A 87 9.41 18.20 14.60
C GLY A 87 8.84 18.65 13.25
N LEU A 88 9.71 18.84 12.27
CA LEU A 88 9.34 19.25 10.92
C LEU A 88 9.91 18.27 9.90
N ILE A 89 9.09 17.79 8.97
CA ILE A 89 9.55 16.87 7.91
C ILE A 89 10.72 17.47 7.12
N ASP A 90 10.71 18.78 6.86
CA ASP A 90 11.78 19.47 6.13
C ASP A 90 13.15 19.38 6.85
N ASN A 91 13.16 19.25 8.18
CA ASN A 91 14.38 19.02 8.96
C ASN A 91 14.83 17.55 8.90
N PHE A 92 13.89 16.60 8.97
CA PHE A 92 14.20 15.18 8.86
C PHE A 92 14.79 14.81 7.49
N VAL A 93 14.26 15.35 6.39
CA VAL A 93 14.79 15.09 5.04
C VAL A 93 16.19 15.69 4.83
N ASN A 94 16.57 16.69 5.63
CA ASN A 94 17.93 17.24 5.60
C ASN A 94 18.94 16.32 6.30
N CYS A 95 18.55 15.60 7.35
CA CYS A 95 19.45 14.69 8.07
C CYS A 95 19.34 13.23 7.62
N LEU A 96 18.20 12.81 7.06
CA LEU A 96 18.02 11.51 6.37
C LEU A 96 17.58 11.75 4.93
N PRO A 97 18.50 12.13 4.03
CA PRO A 97 18.18 12.49 2.66
C PRO A 97 17.78 11.28 1.82
N ASP A 98 17.02 11.54 0.76
CA ASP A 98 16.68 10.56 -0.28
C ASP A 98 17.91 9.82 -0.82
N LYS A 99 17.86 8.50 -0.81
CA LYS A 99 18.91 7.62 -1.33
C LYS A 99 18.44 6.75 -2.50
N MET A 100 17.16 6.88 -2.89
CA MET A 100 16.55 6.10 -3.95
C MET A 100 16.44 6.84 -5.28
N GLY A 101 16.75 8.15 -5.30
CA GLY A 101 16.65 9.00 -6.49
C GLY A 101 15.19 9.25 -6.86
N SER A 102 14.40 9.68 -5.90
CA SER A 102 12.96 9.85 -6.02
C SER A 102 12.57 11.01 -6.96
N THR A 103 11.36 10.92 -7.50
CA THR A 103 10.70 11.96 -8.29
C THR A 103 9.54 12.54 -7.48
N GLY A 104 9.51 13.85 -7.31
CA GLY A 104 8.52 14.56 -6.51
C GLY A 104 9.15 15.36 -5.38
N VAL A 105 8.42 15.54 -4.28
CA VAL A 105 8.87 16.26 -3.08
C VAL A 105 9.15 15.24 -1.99
N TYR A 106 10.41 14.87 -1.80
CA TYR A 106 10.85 13.88 -0.82
C TYR A 106 10.35 14.24 0.59
N GLY A 107 9.88 13.22 1.30
CA GLY A 107 9.25 13.37 2.61
C GLY A 107 7.77 13.74 2.58
N LYS A 108 7.22 14.19 1.43
CA LYS A 108 5.83 14.66 1.31
C LYS A 108 5.03 13.91 0.23
N GLU A 109 5.47 13.98 -1.03
CA GLU A 109 4.81 13.39 -2.17
C GLU A 109 5.86 13.03 -3.23
N TYR A 110 6.22 11.75 -3.33
CA TYR A 110 7.26 11.30 -4.24
C TYR A 110 7.10 9.83 -4.60
N PHE A 111 7.81 9.39 -5.63
CA PHE A 111 7.95 7.97 -5.95
C PHE A 111 9.36 7.64 -6.41
N PHE A 112 9.72 6.38 -6.31
CA PHE A 112 10.90 5.78 -6.92
C PHE A 112 10.59 4.40 -7.47
N ASP A 113 11.38 3.97 -8.45
CA ASP A 113 11.27 2.65 -9.08
C ASP A 113 12.42 1.75 -8.61
N TYR A 114 12.11 0.53 -8.19
CA TYR A 114 13.13 -0.37 -7.67
C TYR A 114 13.03 -1.81 -8.23
N PRO A 115 14.19 -2.49 -8.55
CA PRO A 115 15.52 -1.90 -8.69
C PRO A 115 15.59 -0.87 -9.81
N SER A 116 16.47 0.14 -9.70
CA SER A 116 16.51 1.27 -10.65
C SER A 116 16.82 0.87 -12.10
N SER A 117 17.60 -0.20 -12.29
CA SER A 117 18.00 -0.67 -13.64
C SER A 117 16.95 -1.57 -14.32
N SER A 118 16.09 -2.22 -13.57
CA SER A 118 15.02 -3.11 -14.07
C SER A 118 13.88 -3.14 -13.07
N PRO A 119 13.03 -2.12 -13.07
CA PRO A 119 12.02 -1.94 -12.02
C PRO A 119 11.02 -3.08 -11.94
N LEU A 120 10.91 -3.67 -10.77
CA LEU A 120 9.86 -4.62 -10.42
C LEU A 120 8.70 -3.91 -9.72
N ALA A 121 9.00 -2.85 -8.96
CA ALA A 121 8.03 -2.11 -8.19
C ALA A 121 8.22 -0.60 -8.33
N ARG A 122 7.11 0.15 -8.32
CA ARG A 122 7.04 1.57 -8.00
C ARG A 122 6.53 1.74 -6.59
N ILE A 123 7.31 2.41 -5.77
CA ILE A 123 6.95 2.83 -4.42
C ILE A 123 6.57 4.31 -4.49
N ILE A 124 5.34 4.62 -4.11
CA ILE A 124 4.79 5.98 -4.12
C ILE A 124 4.50 6.34 -2.66
N MET A 125 5.07 7.42 -2.18
CA MET A 125 4.90 7.91 -0.81
C MET A 125 4.13 9.21 -0.85
N VAL A 126 3.04 9.31 -0.08
CA VAL A 126 2.12 10.46 -0.08
C VAL A 126 1.74 10.87 1.34
N SER A 127 1.41 12.13 1.53
CA SER A 127 1.05 12.73 2.83
C SER A 127 -0.37 13.30 2.81
N PRO A 128 -1.42 12.49 2.65
CA PRO A 128 -2.78 12.99 2.54
C PRO A 128 -3.27 13.61 3.84
N ASP A 129 -4.07 14.68 3.70
CA ASP A 129 -4.68 15.41 4.81
C ASP A 129 -3.64 16.00 5.79
N LEU A 130 -2.46 16.37 5.27
CA LEU A 130 -1.45 17.12 6.00
C LEU A 130 -1.32 18.53 5.46
N ASN A 131 -1.03 19.47 6.36
CA ASN A 131 -0.87 20.87 6.02
C ASN A 131 0.52 21.35 6.43
N PHE A 132 1.43 21.40 5.49
CA PHE A 132 2.82 21.76 5.75
C PHE A 132 3.03 23.25 5.89
N THR A 133 3.79 23.66 6.89
CA THR A 133 4.19 25.07 7.08
C THR A 133 4.85 25.64 5.80
N ASN A 134 5.66 24.82 5.13
CA ASN A 134 6.27 25.12 3.83
C ASN A 134 5.76 24.11 2.78
N GLY A 135 4.59 24.33 2.21
CA GLY A 135 4.06 23.40 1.19
C GLY A 135 2.55 23.42 1.03
N GLY A 136 1.83 23.92 2.03
CA GLY A 136 0.37 23.99 2.01
C GLY A 136 -0.31 22.64 2.31
N TYR A 137 -1.59 22.58 2.03
CA TYR A 137 -2.44 21.44 2.34
C TYR A 137 -2.45 20.41 1.19
N TYR A 138 -2.11 19.18 1.52
CA TYR A 138 -2.06 18.06 0.60
C TYR A 138 -3.42 17.36 0.50
N SER A 139 -4.30 17.94 -0.29
CA SER A 139 -5.63 17.38 -0.56
C SER A 139 -5.59 16.38 -1.71
N TYR A 140 -6.13 15.19 -1.50
CA TYR A 140 -6.33 14.17 -2.53
C TYR A 140 -7.81 14.02 -2.92
N THR A 141 -8.57 15.10 -2.89
CA THR A 141 -9.93 15.13 -3.45
C THR A 141 -9.89 15.14 -4.96
N VAL A 142 -10.90 14.57 -5.61
CA VAL A 142 -11.01 14.53 -7.07
C VAL A 142 -10.79 15.92 -7.68
N GLY A 143 -9.89 15.99 -8.67
CA GLY A 143 -9.53 17.22 -9.36
C GLY A 143 -8.48 18.09 -8.66
N SER A 144 -8.01 17.72 -7.47
CA SER A 144 -6.87 18.39 -6.85
C SER A 144 -5.56 18.03 -7.54
N ALA A 145 -4.55 18.90 -7.45
CA ALA A 145 -3.24 18.66 -8.06
C ALA A 145 -2.57 17.38 -7.52
N HIS A 146 -2.70 17.11 -6.22
CA HIS A 146 -2.15 15.92 -5.58
C HIS A 146 -2.87 14.64 -6.01
N TYR A 147 -4.21 14.68 -6.18
CA TYR A 147 -4.99 13.56 -6.71
C TYR A 147 -4.52 13.21 -8.13
N GLU A 148 -4.40 14.20 -9.01
CA GLU A 148 -3.97 13.99 -10.40
C GLU A 148 -2.52 13.54 -10.49
N TRP A 149 -1.65 14.04 -9.62
CA TRP A 149 -0.27 13.59 -9.53
C TRP A 149 -0.18 12.10 -9.15
N LEU A 150 -0.88 11.69 -8.09
CA LEU A 150 -0.91 10.30 -7.64
C LEU A 150 -1.50 9.37 -8.71
N SER A 151 -2.62 9.78 -9.32
CA SER A 151 -3.25 9.05 -10.43
C SER A 151 -2.25 8.83 -11.57
N SER A 152 -1.52 9.90 -11.96
CA SER A 152 -0.51 9.86 -13.01
C SER A 152 0.71 9.01 -12.64
N ALA A 153 1.14 9.04 -11.38
CA ALA A 153 2.24 8.22 -10.90
C ALA A 153 1.91 6.72 -10.96
N ILE A 154 0.68 6.33 -10.59
CA ILE A 154 0.19 4.95 -10.70
C ILE A 154 0.10 4.52 -12.17
N ASP A 155 -0.53 5.33 -13.02
CA ASP A 155 -0.70 5.03 -14.45
C ASP A 155 0.64 4.94 -15.17
N GLY A 156 1.59 5.83 -14.83
CA GLY A 156 2.95 5.82 -15.36
C GLY A 156 3.71 4.54 -15.03
N ALA A 157 3.52 3.98 -13.81
CA ALA A 157 4.08 2.69 -13.45
C ALA A 157 3.54 1.56 -14.36
N ARG A 158 2.22 1.52 -14.53
CA ARG A 158 1.55 0.52 -15.37
C ARG A 158 1.97 0.65 -16.85
N ALA A 159 2.02 1.88 -17.37
CA ALA A 159 2.46 2.15 -18.74
C ALA A 159 3.92 1.76 -18.99
N SER A 160 4.77 1.86 -17.97
CA SER A 160 6.17 1.42 -18.01
C SER A 160 6.35 -0.09 -17.80
N GLY A 161 5.27 -0.87 -17.63
CA GLY A 161 5.32 -2.31 -17.43
C GLY A 161 5.81 -2.73 -16.04
N ILE A 162 5.84 -1.80 -15.07
CA ILE A 162 6.23 -2.10 -13.69
C ILE A 162 5.17 -3.01 -13.07
N THR A 163 5.62 -4.12 -12.52
CA THR A 163 4.70 -5.16 -12.03
C THR A 163 3.94 -4.71 -10.80
N TRP A 164 4.63 -4.20 -9.78
CA TRP A 164 4.04 -3.92 -8.48
C TRP A 164 3.93 -2.40 -8.25
N VAL A 165 2.77 -1.95 -7.78
CA VAL A 165 2.56 -0.57 -7.34
C VAL A 165 2.20 -0.60 -5.87
N ILE A 166 3.04 0.04 -5.08
CA ILE A 166 2.89 0.17 -3.63
C ILE A 166 2.69 1.64 -3.31
N VAL A 167 1.69 1.96 -2.49
CA VAL A 167 1.47 3.33 -1.99
C VAL A 167 1.65 3.32 -0.48
N GLY A 168 2.56 4.15 0.02
CA GLY A 168 2.80 4.36 1.45
C GLY A 168 2.27 5.73 1.89
N MET A 169 1.63 5.78 3.04
CA MET A 169 1.15 7.00 3.68
C MET A 169 1.03 6.80 5.18
N HIS A 170 0.84 7.89 5.93
CA HIS A 170 0.65 7.77 7.37
C HIS A 170 -0.80 7.44 7.74
N LYS A 171 -1.74 8.33 7.41
CA LYS A 171 -3.13 8.24 7.88
C LYS A 171 -3.95 7.18 7.13
N PRO A 172 -4.70 6.30 7.82
CA PRO A 172 -5.58 5.31 7.19
C PRO A 172 -6.95 5.89 6.82
N CYS A 173 -7.65 5.21 5.90
CA CYS A 173 -9.06 5.48 5.61
C CYS A 173 -9.99 4.49 6.30
N ILE A 174 -9.62 3.22 6.38
CA ILE A 174 -10.34 2.22 7.16
C ILE A 174 -9.42 1.71 8.27
N SER A 175 -9.95 1.64 9.47
CA SER A 175 -9.26 1.08 10.62
C SER A 175 -10.23 0.43 11.60
N ALA A 176 -9.78 -0.63 12.26
CA ALA A 176 -10.39 -1.22 13.41
C ALA A 176 -9.70 -0.79 14.73
N GLY A 177 -8.83 0.23 14.68
CA GLY A 177 -8.20 0.84 15.84
C GLY A 177 -9.04 1.93 16.48
N ILE A 178 -8.38 2.94 17.02
CA ILE A 178 -9.05 4.07 17.70
C ILE A 178 -9.45 5.19 16.73
N TYR A 179 -8.96 5.18 15.49
CA TYR A 179 -9.29 6.14 14.43
C TYR A 179 -10.08 5.46 13.30
N PRO A 180 -11.37 5.12 13.54
CA PRO A 180 -12.16 4.34 12.59
C PRO A 180 -12.63 5.14 11.37
N MET A 181 -12.58 6.47 11.41
CA MET A 181 -13.03 7.34 10.33
C MET A 181 -12.00 7.47 9.22
N CYS A 182 -12.46 7.73 7.99
CA CYS A 182 -11.57 8.03 6.87
C CYS A 182 -11.09 9.49 6.94
N ILE A 183 -9.94 9.71 7.58
CA ILE A 183 -9.36 11.05 7.74
C ILE A 183 -8.91 11.60 6.39
N VAL A 184 -8.33 10.75 5.54
CA VAL A 184 -7.74 11.12 4.24
C VAL A 184 -8.75 11.37 3.12
N GLY A 185 -10.03 11.12 3.36
CA GLY A 185 -11.10 11.27 2.38
C GLY A 185 -11.35 10.04 1.51
N GLY A 186 -12.64 9.82 1.17
CA GLY A 186 -13.05 8.66 0.36
C GLY A 186 -12.50 8.70 -1.07
N ASP A 187 -12.22 9.87 -1.62
CA ASP A 187 -11.71 10.02 -2.99
C ASP A 187 -10.35 9.34 -3.16
N LEU A 188 -9.44 9.52 -2.18
CA LEU A 188 -8.14 8.85 -2.20
C LEU A 188 -8.29 7.33 -2.12
N MET A 189 -9.11 6.84 -1.20
CA MET A 189 -9.34 5.41 -1.06
C MET A 189 -9.93 4.80 -2.33
N ASN A 190 -10.93 5.46 -2.92
CA ASN A 190 -11.52 5.02 -4.18
C ASN A 190 -10.50 4.99 -5.31
N LEU A 191 -9.66 6.03 -5.44
CA LEU A 191 -8.59 6.07 -6.44
C LEU A 191 -7.65 4.85 -6.32
N LEU A 192 -7.18 4.55 -5.10
CA LEU A 192 -6.27 3.43 -4.86
C LEU A 192 -6.89 2.08 -5.22
N ILE A 193 -8.18 1.90 -4.90
CA ILE A 193 -8.92 0.68 -5.20
C ILE A 193 -9.22 0.57 -6.71
N GLU A 194 -9.74 1.63 -7.34
CA GLU A 194 -10.07 1.66 -8.77
C GLU A 194 -8.84 1.43 -9.65
N LYS A 195 -7.70 2.04 -9.27
CA LYS A 195 -6.40 1.81 -9.92
C LYS A 195 -5.78 0.47 -9.58
N LYS A 196 -6.43 -0.34 -8.73
CA LYS A 196 -5.97 -1.67 -8.29
C LYS A 196 -4.51 -1.62 -7.84
N VAL A 197 -4.20 -0.66 -6.93
CA VAL A 197 -2.91 -0.61 -6.24
C VAL A 197 -2.71 -1.95 -5.52
N ASP A 198 -1.55 -2.56 -5.69
CA ASP A 198 -1.32 -3.91 -5.21
C ASP A 198 -1.26 -3.96 -3.67
N LEU A 199 -0.65 -2.93 -3.07
CA LEU A 199 -0.50 -2.80 -1.62
C LEU A 199 -0.54 -1.33 -1.20
N VAL A 200 -1.31 -1.02 -0.17
CA VAL A 200 -1.33 0.28 0.50
C VAL A 200 -0.81 0.11 1.92
N LEU A 201 0.27 0.80 2.24
CA LEU A 201 0.91 0.80 3.56
C LEU A 201 0.50 2.06 4.33
N GLN A 202 0.07 1.87 5.56
CA GLN A 202 -0.44 2.91 6.43
C GLN A 202 0.07 2.73 7.86
N ALA A 203 -0.10 3.75 8.72
CA ALA A 203 0.29 3.74 10.12
C ALA A 203 -0.75 4.51 10.96
N HIS A 204 -0.35 5.44 11.86
CA HIS A 204 -1.20 6.32 12.66
C HIS A 204 -2.02 5.61 13.76
N ASP A 205 -2.68 4.50 13.47
CA ASP A 205 -3.16 3.59 14.51
C ASP A 205 -1.99 2.71 14.96
N HIS A 206 -1.56 2.88 16.20
CA HIS A 206 -0.41 2.15 16.76
C HIS A 206 -0.77 0.69 17.01
N ASN A 207 -0.93 -0.05 15.92
CA ASN A 207 -1.29 -1.46 15.92
C ASN A 207 -0.97 -2.07 14.54
N TYR A 208 -1.28 -3.35 14.38
CA TYR A 208 -1.17 -4.04 13.11
C TYR A 208 -2.55 -4.43 12.59
N GLN A 209 -2.81 -4.11 11.32
CA GLN A 209 -4.04 -4.52 10.65
C GLN A 209 -3.72 -4.90 9.20
N ARG A 210 -4.23 -6.04 8.73
CA ARG A 210 -4.18 -6.42 7.32
C ARG A 210 -5.58 -6.63 6.79
N SER A 211 -5.94 -5.88 5.76
CA SER A 211 -7.26 -6.02 5.14
C SER A 211 -7.40 -7.32 4.36
N LYS A 212 -8.63 -7.70 4.12
CA LYS A 212 -9.05 -8.53 3.00
C LYS A 212 -8.69 -7.84 1.70
N GLN A 213 -8.78 -8.52 0.56
CA GLN A 213 -8.59 -7.88 -0.74
C GLN A 213 -9.89 -7.18 -1.15
N LEU A 214 -9.82 -5.86 -1.34
CA LEU A 214 -10.99 -5.00 -1.46
C LEU A 214 -11.14 -4.46 -2.89
N THR A 215 -12.36 -4.52 -3.41
CA THR A 215 -12.79 -3.88 -4.67
C THR A 215 -13.56 -2.59 -4.43
N CYS A 216 -13.98 -2.34 -3.21
CA CYS A 216 -14.54 -1.10 -2.69
C CYS A 216 -14.44 -1.11 -1.16
N ALA A 217 -14.75 0.01 -0.51
CA ALA A 217 -15.00 0.04 0.91
C ALA A 217 -16.00 1.15 1.24
N ILE A 218 -16.88 0.87 2.18
CA ILE A 218 -17.79 1.85 2.76
C ILE A 218 -17.32 2.07 4.18
N VAL A 219 -16.85 3.29 4.47
CA VAL A 219 -16.32 3.63 5.79
C VAL A 219 -17.44 3.54 6.83
N GLU A 220 -17.12 2.98 8.00
CA GLU A 220 -18.05 2.75 9.12
C GLU A 220 -19.26 1.86 8.77
N GLN A 221 -19.18 1.14 7.65
CA GLN A 221 -20.22 0.18 7.25
C GLN A 221 -19.59 -0.96 6.44
N PHE A 222 -19.60 -2.17 6.98
CA PHE A 222 -19.12 -3.34 6.24
C PHE A 222 -20.07 -3.72 5.10
N SER A 223 -19.48 -3.99 3.94
CA SER A 223 -20.16 -4.59 2.78
C SER A 223 -19.38 -5.81 2.30
N SER A 224 -19.99 -6.98 2.37
CA SER A 224 -19.37 -8.21 1.88
C SER A 224 -19.14 -8.20 0.35
N GLY A 225 -19.93 -7.42 -0.40
CA GLY A 225 -19.76 -7.23 -1.83
C GLY A 225 -18.47 -6.48 -2.21
N CYS A 226 -17.83 -5.81 -1.25
CA CYS A 226 -16.54 -5.16 -1.45
C CYS A 226 -15.34 -6.11 -1.26
N VAL A 227 -15.55 -7.37 -0.90
CA VAL A 227 -14.49 -8.33 -0.59
C VAL A 227 -14.32 -9.31 -1.75
N ALA A 228 -13.23 -9.17 -2.50
CA ALA A 228 -12.85 -10.12 -3.57
C ALA A 228 -12.20 -11.38 -3.00
N ASN A 229 -11.46 -11.27 -1.89
CA ASN A 229 -10.79 -12.38 -1.23
C ASN A 229 -10.72 -12.09 0.27
N ASP A 230 -11.14 -13.04 1.10
CA ASP A 230 -11.21 -12.88 2.55
C ASP A 230 -9.85 -12.96 3.26
N GLY A 231 -8.79 -13.34 2.52
CA GLY A 231 -7.43 -13.42 3.05
C GLY A 231 -7.16 -14.59 4.00
N SER A 232 -8.13 -15.50 4.18
CA SER A 232 -8.02 -16.63 5.12
C SER A 232 -6.89 -17.60 4.75
N SER A 233 -6.59 -17.74 3.45
CA SER A 233 -5.49 -18.56 2.95
C SER A 233 -4.12 -17.86 3.00
N GLY A 234 -4.08 -16.57 3.34
CA GLY A 234 -2.89 -15.73 3.20
C GLY A 234 -2.43 -15.51 1.75
N THR A 235 -3.25 -15.88 0.76
CA THR A 235 -2.89 -15.71 -0.66
C THR A 235 -3.92 -14.85 -1.36
N TYR A 236 -3.45 -13.79 -1.99
CA TYR A 236 -4.22 -12.84 -2.78
C TYR A 236 -3.82 -12.91 -4.24
N MET A 237 -4.73 -12.48 -5.13
CA MET A 237 -4.50 -12.44 -6.56
C MET A 237 -4.25 -11.01 -7.02
N LYS A 238 -3.13 -10.76 -7.69
CA LYS A 238 -2.83 -9.46 -8.28
C LYS A 238 -3.94 -9.04 -9.26
N GLY A 239 -4.39 -7.79 -9.12
CA GLY A 239 -5.43 -7.20 -9.98
C GLY A 239 -6.87 -7.48 -9.56
N SER A 240 -7.11 -8.33 -8.54
CA SER A 240 -8.46 -8.60 -8.03
C SER A 240 -8.97 -7.57 -7.02
N GLY A 241 -8.17 -6.58 -6.66
CA GLY A 241 -8.48 -5.53 -5.69
C GLY A 241 -7.22 -5.07 -4.96
N ALA A 242 -7.36 -4.09 -4.06
CA ALA A 242 -6.28 -3.56 -3.24
C ALA A 242 -6.21 -4.23 -1.86
N ILE A 243 -5.01 -4.26 -1.26
CA ILE A 243 -4.77 -4.72 0.10
C ILE A 243 -4.23 -3.55 0.91
N PHE A 244 -4.80 -3.31 2.08
CA PHE A 244 -4.39 -2.26 3.01
C PHE A 244 -3.73 -2.89 4.23
N VAL A 245 -2.57 -2.37 4.62
CA VAL A 245 -1.84 -2.78 5.81
C VAL A 245 -1.59 -1.55 6.66
N VAL A 246 -2.11 -1.54 7.89
CA VAL A 246 -1.72 -0.59 8.92
C VAL A 246 -0.59 -1.24 9.72
N ALA A 247 0.54 -0.55 9.82
CA ALA A 247 1.74 -0.97 10.53
C ALA A 247 2.28 0.18 11.41
N GLY A 248 1.47 0.67 12.34
CA GLY A 248 1.87 1.64 13.36
C GLY A 248 2.60 0.94 14.51
N THR A 249 3.66 0.22 14.19
CA THR A 249 4.21 -0.81 15.08
C THR A 249 5.66 -0.60 15.47
N PHE A 250 6.29 0.52 15.04
CA PHE A 250 7.74 0.62 15.18
C PHE A 250 8.21 0.81 16.63
N GLY A 251 7.67 1.79 17.35
CA GLY A 251 8.19 2.07 18.70
C GLY A 251 7.16 2.65 19.66
N GLN A 252 6.16 3.36 19.15
CA GLN A 252 5.16 4.05 19.97
C GLN A 252 4.23 3.08 20.69
N GLU A 253 3.69 3.48 21.84
CA GLU A 253 2.78 2.66 22.64
C GLU A 253 1.57 2.19 21.82
N PHE A 254 1.26 0.89 21.93
CA PHE A 254 0.18 0.29 21.15
C PHE A 254 -1.21 0.70 21.61
N TYR A 255 -2.10 0.90 20.63
CA TYR A 255 -3.53 1.05 20.81
C TYR A 255 -4.26 -0.30 20.74
N PRO A 256 -5.45 -0.41 21.37
CA PRO A 256 -6.26 -1.61 21.26
C PRO A 256 -6.91 -1.72 19.88
N ILE A 257 -7.19 -2.96 19.47
CA ILE A 257 -8.13 -3.24 18.40
C ILE A 257 -9.57 -3.19 18.94
N ASN A 258 -10.43 -2.48 18.21
CA ASN A 258 -11.87 -2.48 18.45
C ASN A 258 -12.53 -3.53 17.53
N TYR A 259 -12.66 -4.75 18.02
CA TYR A 259 -13.29 -5.85 17.26
C TYR A 259 -14.78 -5.63 16.97
N THR A 260 -15.41 -4.64 17.62
CA THR A 260 -16.80 -4.24 17.37
C THR A 260 -16.93 -3.06 16.40
N SER A 261 -15.81 -2.52 15.93
CA SER A 261 -15.81 -1.48 14.90
C SER A 261 -16.54 -1.96 13.65
N PRO A 262 -17.40 -1.14 13.02
CA PRO A 262 -18.01 -1.46 11.74
C PRO A 262 -16.99 -1.77 10.63
N ASN A 263 -15.75 -1.27 10.76
CA ASN A 263 -14.66 -1.53 9.82
C ASN A 263 -13.94 -2.86 10.09
N ALA A 264 -14.02 -3.42 11.30
CA ALA A 264 -13.29 -4.65 11.66
C ALA A 264 -13.51 -5.82 10.69
N PRO A 265 -14.73 -6.06 10.14
CA PRO A 265 -14.95 -7.13 9.18
C PRO A 265 -14.23 -6.97 7.83
N TYR A 266 -13.68 -5.79 7.51
CA TYR A 266 -12.82 -5.64 6.33
C TYR A 266 -11.42 -6.22 6.50
N PHE A 267 -11.02 -6.55 7.72
CA PHE A 267 -9.68 -7.05 8.00
C PHE A 267 -9.63 -8.57 8.10
N ALA A 268 -8.50 -9.11 7.67
CA ALA A 268 -8.17 -10.53 7.73
C ALA A 268 -7.25 -10.85 8.93
N SER A 269 -6.47 -9.86 9.38
CA SER A 269 -5.59 -9.98 10.56
C SER A 269 -5.58 -8.66 11.32
N LEU A 270 -5.65 -8.73 12.65
CA LEU A 270 -5.74 -7.59 13.56
C LEU A 270 -4.93 -7.90 14.83
N ALA A 271 -4.04 -6.99 15.24
CA ALA A 271 -3.30 -7.10 16.49
C ALA A 271 -2.97 -5.73 17.09
N GLY A 272 -3.25 -5.56 18.37
CA GLY A 272 -2.96 -4.37 19.15
C GLY A 272 -2.55 -4.74 20.58
N ASN A 273 -2.54 -3.77 21.52
CA ASN A 273 -2.16 -4.03 22.91
C ASN A 273 -3.06 -5.04 23.63
N ASN A 274 -4.27 -5.27 23.11
CA ASN A 274 -5.21 -6.27 23.60
C ASN A 274 -5.06 -7.64 22.88
N THR A 275 -4.00 -7.82 22.09
CA THR A 275 -3.68 -9.08 21.40
C THR A 275 -2.50 -9.75 22.09
N LEU A 276 -2.66 -11.01 22.48
CA LEU A 276 -1.59 -11.77 23.12
C LEU A 276 -0.37 -11.91 22.20
N GLY A 277 0.78 -11.55 22.72
CA GLY A 277 2.04 -11.68 22.00
C GLY A 277 2.36 -10.55 21.03
N MET A 278 1.58 -9.47 21.00
CA MET A 278 1.94 -8.29 20.21
C MET A 278 3.29 -7.73 20.69
N GLY A 279 4.12 -7.33 19.76
CA GLY A 279 5.43 -6.73 19.99
C GLY A 279 5.78 -5.72 18.91
N HIS A 280 6.71 -4.80 19.20
CA HIS A 280 7.19 -3.80 18.24
C HIS A 280 8.01 -4.43 17.13
N GLY A 281 8.00 -3.81 15.96
CA GLY A 281 8.69 -4.27 14.78
C GLY A 281 8.14 -3.62 13.50
N PHE A 282 8.33 -4.31 12.40
CA PHE A 282 7.93 -3.84 11.07
C PHE A 282 7.36 -5.01 10.23
N VAL A 283 6.78 -4.67 9.11
CA VAL A 283 6.43 -5.67 8.09
C VAL A 283 7.55 -5.74 7.07
N LYS A 284 8.09 -6.94 6.85
CA LYS A 284 9.13 -7.23 5.87
C LYS A 284 8.52 -7.80 4.61
N PHE A 285 8.97 -7.29 3.46
CA PHE A 285 8.47 -7.66 2.15
C PHE A 285 9.58 -8.27 1.30
N THR A 286 9.25 -9.32 0.55
CA THR A 286 10.10 -9.91 -0.47
C THR A 286 9.39 -9.83 -1.81
N VAL A 287 10.00 -9.17 -2.78
CA VAL A 287 9.41 -8.84 -4.08
C VAL A 287 10.15 -9.56 -5.19
N SER A 288 9.42 -10.27 -6.02
CA SER A 288 9.89 -10.89 -7.26
C SER A 288 8.99 -10.48 -8.43
N ALA A 289 9.33 -10.93 -9.64
CA ALA A 289 8.49 -10.68 -10.81
C ALA A 289 7.08 -11.31 -10.72
N ASP A 290 6.94 -12.42 -10.00
CA ASP A 290 5.70 -13.23 -10.00
C ASP A 290 4.98 -13.22 -8.66
N GLU A 291 5.67 -12.85 -7.58
CA GLU A 291 5.14 -12.94 -6.22
C GLU A 291 5.65 -11.79 -5.34
N PHE A 292 4.77 -11.29 -4.50
CA PHE A 292 5.04 -10.31 -3.47
C PHE A 292 4.67 -10.95 -2.13
N LYS A 293 5.66 -11.18 -1.25
CA LYS A 293 5.46 -11.78 0.07
C LYS A 293 5.60 -10.73 1.15
N ALA A 294 4.78 -10.85 2.18
CA ALA A 294 4.85 -10.04 3.39
C ALA A 294 4.89 -10.94 4.61
N GLN A 295 5.65 -10.52 5.61
CA GLN A 295 5.75 -11.18 6.92
C GLN A 295 6.01 -10.12 7.98
N THR A 296 5.30 -10.22 9.11
CA THR A 296 5.62 -9.41 10.29
C THR A 296 6.94 -9.89 10.92
N ASP A 297 7.79 -8.93 11.26
CA ASP A 297 9.03 -9.15 12.01
C ASP A 297 8.91 -8.34 13.31
N PHE A 298 8.28 -8.97 14.31
CA PHE A 298 7.94 -8.37 15.59
C PHE A 298 8.69 -9.03 16.74
N SER A 299 9.01 -8.26 17.75
CA SER A 299 9.70 -8.75 18.96
C SER A 299 8.83 -9.67 19.83
N GLY A 300 7.50 -9.70 19.60
CA GLY A 300 6.54 -10.57 20.27
C GLY A 300 6.36 -11.92 19.60
N THR A 301 5.35 -12.68 20.06
CA THR A 301 5.00 -13.99 19.49
C THR A 301 3.88 -13.93 18.46
N PHE A 302 3.18 -12.79 18.34
CA PHE A 302 2.21 -12.58 17.27
C PHE A 302 2.95 -12.55 15.93
N SER A 303 2.41 -13.24 14.95
CA SER A 303 2.93 -13.22 13.58
C SER A 303 1.79 -13.29 12.56
N ASP A 304 1.98 -12.60 11.45
CA ASP A 304 1.12 -12.69 10.26
C ASP A 304 1.98 -12.75 9.00
N SER A 305 1.49 -13.44 7.99
CA SER A 305 2.13 -13.52 6.69
C SER A 305 1.11 -13.64 5.57
N PHE A 306 1.41 -13.02 4.44
CA PHE A 306 0.59 -13.14 3.24
C PHE A 306 1.44 -13.02 1.98
N ARG A 307 0.83 -13.32 0.85
CA ARG A 307 1.44 -13.12 -0.47
C ARG A 307 0.41 -12.66 -1.48
N ILE A 308 0.88 -11.89 -2.45
CA ILE A 308 0.13 -11.51 -3.64
C ILE A 308 0.81 -12.21 -4.83
N VAL A 309 0.06 -12.98 -5.60
CA VAL A 309 0.59 -13.73 -6.74
C VAL A 309 0.03 -13.17 -8.05
N LYS A 310 0.84 -13.19 -9.10
CA LYS A 310 0.32 -12.93 -10.44
C LYS A 310 -0.66 -14.01 -10.84
N PRO A 311 -1.75 -13.64 -11.54
CA PRO A 311 -2.66 -14.63 -12.09
C PRO A 311 -1.96 -15.50 -13.12
N GLY A 312 -2.26 -16.80 -13.12
CA GLY A 312 -1.91 -17.68 -14.24
C GLY A 312 -2.61 -17.24 -15.53
N ALA A 313 -2.18 -17.75 -16.68
CA ALA A 313 -2.72 -17.31 -17.97
C ALA A 313 -4.26 -17.41 -18.08
N LEU A 314 -4.86 -18.45 -17.53
CA LEU A 314 -6.32 -18.65 -17.52
C LEU A 314 -7.02 -17.65 -16.59
N GLU A 315 -6.48 -17.45 -15.39
CA GLU A 315 -7.02 -16.49 -14.41
C GLU A 315 -6.89 -15.05 -14.91
N ALA A 316 -5.80 -14.72 -15.62
CA ALA A 316 -5.61 -13.42 -16.25
C ALA A 316 -6.69 -13.13 -17.31
N VAL A 317 -7.08 -14.14 -18.09
CA VAL A 317 -8.19 -14.00 -19.06
C VAL A 317 -9.51 -13.79 -18.33
N THR A 318 -9.77 -14.49 -17.25
CA THR A 318 -11.01 -14.33 -16.46
C THR A 318 -11.10 -12.90 -15.89
N LEU A 319 -10.05 -12.41 -15.25
CA LEU A 319 -9.98 -11.05 -14.73
C LEU A 319 -10.18 -9.99 -15.83
N PHE A 320 -9.56 -10.21 -17.01
CA PHE A 320 -9.73 -9.30 -18.14
C PHE A 320 -11.18 -9.26 -18.63
N VAL A 321 -11.86 -10.41 -18.69
CA VAL A 321 -13.26 -10.51 -19.12
C VAL A 321 -14.19 -9.84 -18.10
N GLU A 322 -13.95 -10.04 -16.81
CA GLU A 322 -14.73 -9.40 -15.74
C GLU A 322 -14.60 -7.87 -15.78
N ASP A 323 -13.39 -7.34 -15.90
CA ASP A 323 -13.13 -5.91 -15.97
C ASP A 323 -13.66 -5.26 -17.24
N ASN A 324 -13.70 -5.99 -18.35
CA ASN A 324 -14.10 -5.49 -19.66
C ASN A 324 -15.37 -6.16 -20.19
N SER A 325 -16.24 -6.64 -19.31
CA SER A 325 -17.42 -7.44 -19.67
C SER A 325 -18.29 -6.77 -20.74
N LEU A 326 -18.46 -5.45 -20.68
CA LEU A 326 -19.22 -4.69 -21.67
C LEU A 326 -18.53 -4.68 -23.05
N LEU A 327 -17.20 -4.52 -23.08
CA LEU A 327 -16.41 -4.52 -24.30
C LEU A 327 -16.39 -5.92 -24.93
N VAL A 328 -16.26 -6.96 -24.12
CA VAL A 328 -16.28 -8.37 -24.54
C VAL A 328 -17.65 -8.73 -25.11
N LEU A 329 -18.75 -8.30 -24.47
CA LEU A 329 -20.10 -8.46 -24.99
C LEU A 329 -20.29 -7.74 -26.33
N LEU A 330 -19.80 -6.52 -26.49
CA LEU A 330 -19.87 -5.75 -27.73
C LEU A 330 -19.09 -6.41 -28.89
N LEU A 331 -18.03 -7.17 -28.58
CA LEU A 331 -17.23 -7.89 -29.58
C LEU A 331 -17.82 -9.27 -29.92
N ILE A 332 -18.33 -10.00 -28.92
CA ILE A 332 -18.81 -11.37 -29.10
C ILE A 332 -20.21 -11.40 -29.73
N VAL A 333 -21.12 -10.51 -29.36
CA VAL A 333 -22.50 -10.49 -29.87
C VAL A 333 -22.55 -10.32 -31.41
N PRO A 334 -21.81 -9.40 -32.05
CA PRO A 334 -21.77 -9.30 -33.49
C PRO A 334 -21.20 -10.54 -34.18
N ILE A 335 -20.21 -11.19 -33.58
CA ILE A 335 -19.60 -12.41 -34.14
C ILE A 335 -20.62 -13.57 -34.11
N LEU A 336 -21.29 -13.77 -32.97
CA LEU A 336 -22.31 -14.81 -32.84
C LEU A 336 -23.53 -14.58 -33.76
N THR A 337 -23.96 -13.32 -33.89
CA THR A 337 -25.03 -12.96 -34.82
C THR A 337 -24.62 -13.13 -36.29
N GLY A 338 -23.37 -12.80 -36.62
CA GLY A 338 -22.79 -13.03 -37.93
C GLY A 338 -22.71 -14.52 -38.29
N ILE A 339 -22.28 -15.37 -37.38
CA ILE A 339 -22.19 -16.83 -37.56
C ILE A 339 -23.59 -17.43 -37.75
N THR A 340 -24.57 -17.01 -36.95
CA THR A 340 -25.98 -17.46 -37.10
C THR A 340 -26.57 -17.05 -38.44
N LEU A 341 -26.36 -15.84 -38.89
CA LEU A 341 -26.85 -15.35 -40.19
C LEU A 341 -26.20 -16.10 -41.37
N VAL A 342 -24.89 -16.38 -41.31
CA VAL A 342 -24.21 -17.18 -42.32
C VAL A 342 -24.72 -18.62 -42.32
N SER A 343 -24.93 -19.21 -41.17
CA SER A 343 -25.48 -20.59 -41.04
C SER A 343 -26.92 -20.68 -41.60
N ILE A 344 -27.76 -19.70 -41.32
CA ILE A 344 -29.12 -19.65 -41.84
C ILE A 344 -29.13 -19.44 -43.39
N LYS A 345 -28.19 -18.62 -43.89
CA LYS A 345 -28.04 -18.42 -45.34
C LYS A 345 -27.55 -19.68 -46.06
N HIS A 346 -26.62 -20.41 -45.49
CA HIS A 346 -26.16 -21.69 -46.00
C HIS A 346 -27.25 -22.77 -45.98
N TRP A 347 -28.04 -22.82 -44.91
CA TRP A 347 -29.15 -23.77 -44.81
C TRP A 347 -30.24 -23.48 -45.84
N ARG A 348 -30.60 -22.19 -46.08
CA ARG A 348 -31.56 -21.80 -47.13
C ARG A 348 -31.08 -22.12 -48.54
N ILE A 349 -29.79 -21.97 -48.84
CA ILE A 349 -29.20 -22.33 -50.14
C ILE A 349 -29.30 -23.85 -50.35
N ARG A 350 -28.98 -24.69 -49.33
CA ARG A 350 -29.11 -26.14 -49.41
C ARG A 350 -30.56 -26.64 -49.49
N ALA A 351 -31.51 -25.93 -48.92
CA ALA A 351 -32.93 -26.27 -49.02
C ALA A 351 -33.50 -25.99 -50.42
N ASN A 352 -33.01 -24.96 -51.12
CA ASN A 352 -33.44 -24.66 -52.48
C ASN A 352 -32.81 -25.58 -53.55
N THR A 353 -31.58 -26.10 -53.35
CA THR A 353 -30.96 -27.05 -54.31
C THR A 353 -31.47 -28.48 -54.19
N ARG A 354 -32.41 -28.81 -53.30
CA ARG A 354 -33.07 -30.12 -53.21
C ARG A 354 -34.47 -30.17 -53.82
N LYS A 355 -34.91 -29.13 -54.53
CA LYS A 355 -36.23 -29.05 -55.11
C LYS A 355 -36.22 -29.10 -56.67
N ASP A 356 -35.05 -29.34 -57.28
CA ASP A 356 -34.92 -29.55 -58.71
C ASP A 356 -34.63 -31.07 -58.98
#